data_4d418b243e6ab5d802582f8dfdfd4064
#
_entry.id   4d418b243e6ab5d802582f8dfdfd4064
#
_cell.length_a   1.000
_cell.length_b   1.000
_cell.length_c   1.000
_cell.angle_alpha   90.00
_cell.angle_beta   90.00
_cell.angle_gamma   90.00
#
_symmetry.space_group_name_H-M   'P 1'
#
loop_
_entity.id
_entity.type
_entity.pdbx_description
1 polymer ?
#
loop_
_entity_poly.entity_id
_entity_poly.type
_entity_poly.pdbx_seq_one_letter_code
_entity_poly.pdbx_strand_id
1 'polypeptide(L)'
;MSNIHEVKQQVYAIAEQNIDLYNNICHEIFLHPELGNEEYFSSKFLVEEMTKRGFRVQYPYGGLDTAFRCEIGEGHPKIAFLAEYDALPGYGPERNQNGHACGHNWIAASAFGAADVLAQVKEHFNGTIVYIGTPAEEGTGGKVDLVNAGCFEDIDAAFQMHLTSGGTQLNGSSLAIDSLE
;
A
#
# COMPACT_ATOMS: atom_id res chain seq x y z
N MET A 1 22.35 -20.71 5.96
CA MET A 1 21.83 -19.44 5.42
C MET A 1 21.47 -19.69 3.97
N SER A 2 20.22 -19.45 3.59
CA SER A 2 19.81 -19.58 2.20
C SER A 2 20.61 -18.61 1.33
N ASN A 3 20.93 -19.02 0.13
CA ASN A 3 21.61 -18.16 -0.84
C ASN A 3 20.62 -17.03 -1.24
N ILE A 4 20.98 -15.78 -1.02
CA ILE A 4 20.14 -14.61 -1.34
C ILE A 4 19.65 -14.62 -2.81
N HIS A 5 20.45 -15.17 -3.71
CA HIS A 5 20.05 -15.32 -5.11
C HIS A 5 18.87 -16.28 -5.29
N GLU A 6 18.88 -17.41 -4.57
CA GLU A 6 17.79 -18.39 -4.59
C GLU A 6 16.50 -17.79 -4.00
N VAL A 7 16.60 -17.05 -2.89
CA VAL A 7 15.44 -16.35 -2.30
C VAL A 7 14.86 -15.34 -3.26
N LYS A 8 15.68 -14.55 -3.95
CA LYS A 8 15.22 -13.62 -4.98
C LYS A 8 14.49 -14.33 -6.14
N GLN A 9 14.97 -15.49 -6.58
CA GLN A 9 14.29 -16.27 -7.60
C GLN A 9 12.91 -16.79 -7.12
N GLN A 10 12.82 -17.22 -5.86
CA GLN A 10 11.55 -17.59 -5.25
C GLN A 10 10.58 -16.40 -5.20
N VAL A 11 11.04 -15.21 -4.79
CA VAL A 11 10.25 -13.98 -4.77
C VAL A 11 9.66 -13.70 -6.15
N TYR A 12 10.45 -13.77 -7.23
CA TYR A 12 9.96 -13.56 -8.59
C TYR A 12 8.93 -14.63 -9.01
N ALA A 13 9.20 -15.89 -8.72
CA ALA A 13 8.28 -16.97 -9.07
C ALA A 13 6.94 -16.86 -8.34
N ILE A 14 6.95 -16.49 -7.06
CA ILE A 14 5.73 -16.25 -6.28
C ILE A 14 4.96 -15.05 -6.83
N ALA A 15 5.65 -13.96 -7.17
CA ALA A 15 5.02 -12.78 -7.77
C ALA A 15 4.30 -13.13 -9.09
N GLU A 16 4.95 -13.89 -9.97
CA GLU A 16 4.36 -14.36 -11.23
C GLU A 16 3.15 -15.28 -10.99
N GLN A 17 3.23 -16.19 -10.03
CA GLN A 17 2.12 -17.11 -9.70
C GLN A 17 0.89 -16.39 -9.15
N ASN A 18 1.06 -15.24 -8.49
CA ASN A 18 -0.03 -14.48 -7.88
C ASN A 18 -0.42 -13.23 -8.68
N ILE A 19 0.09 -13.05 -9.90
CA ILE A 19 -0.14 -11.84 -10.69
C ILE A 19 -1.63 -11.55 -10.95
N ASP A 20 -2.42 -12.60 -11.16
CA ASP A 20 -3.87 -12.46 -11.39
C ASP A 20 -4.59 -11.93 -10.14
N LEU A 21 -4.15 -12.34 -8.95
CA LEU A 21 -4.69 -11.81 -7.71
C LEU A 21 -4.36 -10.32 -7.57
N TYR A 22 -3.11 -9.92 -7.80
CA TYR A 22 -2.70 -8.52 -7.66
C TYR A 22 -3.38 -7.64 -8.71
N ASN A 23 -3.55 -8.13 -9.92
CA ASN A 23 -4.34 -7.48 -10.95
C ASN A 23 -5.81 -7.35 -10.55
N ASN A 24 -6.40 -8.37 -9.95
CA ASN A 24 -7.77 -8.30 -9.44
C ASN A 24 -7.92 -7.27 -8.33
N ILE A 25 -6.98 -7.20 -7.38
CA ILE A 25 -6.99 -6.16 -6.33
C ILE A 25 -6.94 -4.76 -6.95
N CYS A 26 -6.04 -4.54 -7.89
CA CYS A 26 -5.95 -3.28 -8.63
C CYS A 26 -7.27 -2.93 -9.35
N HIS A 27 -7.90 -3.91 -9.98
CA HIS A 27 -9.13 -3.75 -10.74
C HIS A 27 -10.34 -3.47 -9.84
N GLU A 28 -10.49 -4.20 -8.74
CA GLU A 28 -11.59 -3.99 -7.80
C GLU A 28 -11.56 -2.58 -7.19
N ILE A 29 -10.38 -2.09 -6.78
CA ILE A 29 -10.23 -0.72 -6.28
C ILE A 29 -10.55 0.29 -7.41
N PHE A 30 -10.06 0.04 -8.64
CA PHE A 30 -10.35 0.88 -9.79
C PHE A 30 -11.84 1.04 -10.08
N LEU A 31 -12.62 -0.04 -9.89
CA LEU A 31 -14.07 -0.03 -10.09
C LEU A 31 -14.86 0.68 -8.97
N HIS A 32 -14.22 0.92 -7.83
CA HIS A 32 -14.82 1.56 -6.65
C HIS A 32 -14.03 2.83 -6.26
N PRO A 33 -14.03 3.87 -7.10
CA PRO A 33 -13.24 5.08 -6.84
C PRO A 33 -13.88 5.91 -5.72
N GLU A 34 -13.25 5.90 -4.55
CA GLU A 34 -13.64 6.60 -3.33
C GLU A 34 -12.73 7.80 -3.07
N LEU A 35 -13.28 8.89 -2.57
CA LEU A 35 -12.48 10.07 -2.22
C LEU A 35 -11.76 9.88 -0.87
N GLY A 36 -10.74 10.69 -0.66
CA GLY A 36 -9.97 10.67 0.58
C GLY A 36 -10.84 10.79 1.83
N ASN A 37 -10.54 9.97 2.84
CA ASN A 37 -11.32 9.72 4.06
C ASN A 37 -12.67 9.01 3.88
N GLU A 38 -13.04 8.63 2.66
CA GLU A 38 -14.28 7.88 2.35
C GLU A 38 -13.98 6.52 1.70
N GLU A 39 -12.73 6.03 1.74
CA GLU A 39 -12.25 4.80 1.09
C GLU A 39 -12.67 3.55 1.87
N TYR A 40 -13.94 3.45 2.23
CA TYR A 40 -14.45 2.35 3.08
C TYR A 40 -14.45 1.00 2.37
N PHE A 41 -14.78 0.96 1.08
CA PHE A 41 -14.71 -0.28 0.30
C PHE A 41 -13.26 -0.73 0.14
N SER A 42 -12.40 0.15 -0.36
CA SER A 42 -11.00 -0.14 -0.68
C SER A 42 -10.22 -0.61 0.55
N SER A 43 -10.33 0.13 1.66
CA SER A 43 -9.64 -0.22 2.91
C SER A 43 -10.12 -1.57 3.48
N LYS A 44 -11.43 -1.79 3.53
CA LYS A 44 -12.02 -3.05 4.01
C LYS A 44 -11.64 -4.23 3.13
N PHE A 45 -11.69 -4.08 1.82
CA PHE A 45 -11.31 -5.11 0.85
C PHE A 45 -9.84 -5.52 1.03
N LEU A 46 -8.93 -4.56 1.13
CA LEU A 46 -7.50 -4.82 1.36
C LEU A 46 -7.24 -5.53 2.69
N VAL A 47 -7.93 -5.12 3.76
CA VAL A 47 -7.85 -5.75 5.08
C VAL A 47 -8.34 -7.20 5.04
N GLU A 48 -9.46 -7.47 4.36
CA GLU A 48 -9.99 -8.82 4.20
C GLU A 48 -9.02 -9.73 3.44
N GLU A 49 -8.42 -9.23 2.37
CA GLU A 49 -7.44 -9.98 1.58
C GLU A 49 -6.15 -10.26 2.38
N MET A 50 -5.64 -9.29 3.16
CA MET A 50 -4.48 -9.50 4.05
C MET A 50 -4.80 -10.47 5.19
N THR A 51 -6.01 -10.43 5.73
CA THR A 51 -6.46 -11.38 6.75
C THR A 51 -6.45 -12.82 6.23
N LYS A 52 -6.93 -13.06 5.01
CA LYS A 52 -6.88 -14.38 4.35
C LYS A 52 -5.45 -14.89 4.18
N ARG A 53 -4.46 -14.01 4.15
CA ARG A 53 -3.04 -14.31 4.03
C ARG A 53 -2.31 -14.45 5.36
N GLY A 54 -3.06 -14.39 6.47
CA GLY A 54 -2.55 -14.62 7.81
C GLY A 54 -1.88 -13.42 8.47
N PHE A 55 -2.05 -12.22 7.93
CA PHE A 55 -1.61 -11.00 8.59
C PHE A 55 -2.50 -10.69 9.81
N ARG A 56 -1.88 -10.21 10.89
CA ARG A 56 -2.59 -9.59 12.01
C ARG A 56 -2.99 -8.19 11.59
N VAL A 57 -4.24 -7.81 11.84
CA VAL A 57 -4.81 -6.55 11.35
C VAL A 57 -5.21 -5.64 12.50
N GLN A 58 -4.90 -4.35 12.35
CA GLN A 58 -5.48 -3.24 13.09
C GLN A 58 -6.25 -2.36 12.11
N TYR A 59 -7.57 -2.26 12.32
CA TYR A 59 -8.47 -1.47 11.49
C TYR A 59 -9.71 -1.06 12.30
N PRO A 60 -10.03 0.25 12.41
CA PRO A 60 -9.28 1.40 11.89
C PRO A 60 -7.92 1.61 12.59
N TYR A 61 -7.04 2.47 12.04
CA TYR A 61 -5.70 2.67 12.55
C TYR A 61 -5.32 4.16 12.61
N GLY A 62 -4.56 4.55 13.65
CA GLY A 62 -4.00 5.90 13.79
C GLY A 62 -5.04 7.03 13.88
N GLY A 63 -6.30 6.71 14.25
CA GLY A 63 -7.38 7.69 14.33
C GLY A 63 -8.08 8.00 13.01
N LEU A 64 -7.71 7.35 11.91
CA LEU A 64 -8.37 7.47 10.61
C LEU A 64 -9.23 6.23 10.33
N ASP A 65 -10.50 6.44 10.00
CA ASP A 65 -11.50 5.37 9.84
C ASP A 65 -11.17 4.40 8.71
N THR A 66 -10.48 4.86 7.67
CA THR A 66 -10.11 4.09 6.49
C THR A 66 -8.65 3.66 6.47
N ALA A 67 -7.82 4.10 7.44
CA ALA A 67 -6.46 3.60 7.59
C ALA A 67 -6.40 2.23 8.25
N PHE A 68 -5.39 1.45 7.91
CA PHE A 68 -5.16 0.13 8.51
C PHE A 68 -3.67 -0.18 8.63
N ARG A 69 -3.36 -1.15 9.50
CA ARG A 69 -2.04 -1.75 9.62
C ARG A 69 -2.16 -3.27 9.67
N CYS A 70 -1.45 -3.94 8.78
CA CYS A 70 -1.39 -5.40 8.70
C CYS A 70 0.05 -5.86 8.90
N GLU A 71 0.28 -6.86 9.76
CA GLU A 71 1.63 -7.33 10.11
C GLU A 71 1.75 -8.84 10.04
N ILE A 72 2.90 -9.32 9.58
CA ILE A 72 3.29 -10.73 9.69
C ILE A 72 4.77 -10.84 10.03
N GLY A 73 5.12 -11.80 10.90
CA GLY A 73 6.46 -11.93 11.47
C GLY A 73 6.54 -11.36 12.88
N GLU A 74 7.75 -11.27 13.42
CA GLU A 74 8.02 -10.78 14.78
C GLU A 74 9.37 -10.06 14.86
N GLY A 75 9.44 -9.04 15.73
CA GLY A 75 10.68 -8.31 15.99
C GLY A 75 11.10 -7.39 14.86
N HIS A 76 12.36 -7.01 14.87
CA HIS A 76 13.00 -6.08 13.96
C HIS A 76 13.95 -6.79 12.99
N PRO A 77 14.21 -6.21 11.77
CA PRO A 77 13.63 -4.95 11.30
C PRO A 77 12.15 -5.07 10.96
N LYS A 78 11.39 -3.99 11.16
CA LYS A 78 10.03 -3.82 10.67
C LYS A 78 10.07 -3.02 9.36
N ILE A 79 9.68 -3.68 8.28
CA ILE A 79 9.69 -3.10 6.93
C ILE A 79 8.26 -2.88 6.47
N ALA A 80 7.91 -1.61 6.21
CA ALA A 80 6.57 -1.23 5.80
C ALA A 80 6.47 -0.99 4.29
N PHE A 81 5.34 -1.44 3.72
CA PHE A 81 4.89 -1.09 2.37
C PHE A 81 3.65 -0.22 2.50
N LEU A 82 3.69 0.99 1.93
CA LEU A 82 2.63 1.98 2.06
C LEU A 82 1.68 1.90 0.87
N ALA A 83 0.39 1.93 1.15
CA ALA A 83 -0.68 1.85 0.18
C ALA A 83 -1.54 3.11 0.20
N GLU A 84 -1.65 3.79 -0.92
CA GLU A 84 -2.66 4.79 -1.22
C GLU A 84 -3.78 4.13 -2.02
N TYR A 85 -5.02 4.56 -1.85
CA TYR A 85 -6.18 3.98 -2.55
C TYR A 85 -7.33 4.98 -2.74
N ASP A 86 -7.10 6.27 -2.48
CA ASP A 86 -8.05 7.35 -2.76
C ASP A 86 -8.08 7.70 -4.25
N ALA A 87 -9.19 8.25 -4.70
CA ALA A 87 -9.45 8.69 -6.06
C ALA A 87 -9.63 10.20 -6.12
N LEU A 88 -9.55 10.75 -7.32
CA LEU A 88 -9.75 12.17 -7.61
C LEU A 88 -11.16 12.46 -8.11
N PRO A 89 -11.80 13.56 -7.67
CA PRO A 89 -13.09 13.99 -8.19
C PRO A 89 -12.99 14.48 -9.64
N GLY A 90 -13.97 14.14 -10.47
CA GLY A 90 -14.04 14.62 -11.86
C GLY A 90 -13.14 13.92 -12.87
N TYR A 91 -12.46 12.86 -12.48
CA TYR A 91 -11.56 12.09 -13.35
C TYR A 91 -12.14 10.75 -13.82
N GLY A 92 -13.39 10.45 -13.49
CA GLY A 92 -14.09 9.29 -14.04
C GLY A 92 -14.44 9.48 -15.52
N PRO A 93 -15.01 8.42 -16.17
CA PRO A 93 -15.28 8.40 -17.61
C PRO A 93 -16.09 9.59 -18.14
N GLU A 94 -17.03 10.08 -17.36
CA GLU A 94 -17.93 11.20 -17.70
C GLU A 94 -17.40 12.56 -17.19
N ARG A 95 -16.20 12.63 -16.62
CA ARG A 95 -15.60 13.82 -15.97
C ARG A 95 -16.46 14.46 -14.86
N ASN A 96 -17.49 13.79 -14.43
CA ASN A 96 -18.37 14.18 -13.33
C ASN A 96 -18.42 13.10 -12.23
N GLN A 97 -17.59 12.07 -12.37
CA GLN A 97 -17.42 10.96 -11.45
C GLN A 97 -16.01 10.93 -10.89
N ASN A 98 -15.81 10.23 -9.79
CA ASN A 98 -14.48 9.97 -9.25
C ASN A 98 -13.71 9.01 -10.15
N GLY A 99 -12.37 9.08 -10.12
CA GLY A 99 -11.53 8.18 -10.89
C GLY A 99 -10.10 8.13 -10.38
N HIS A 100 -9.44 6.99 -10.54
CA HIS A 100 -8.05 6.77 -10.14
C HIS A 100 -7.06 7.34 -11.17
N ALA A 101 -7.05 8.67 -11.32
CA ALA A 101 -6.18 9.34 -12.29
C ALA A 101 -4.71 9.37 -11.86
N CYS A 102 -4.43 9.29 -10.56
CA CYS A 102 -3.07 9.19 -10.02
C CYS A 102 -2.57 7.74 -9.89
N GLY A 103 -3.46 6.75 -10.11
CA GLY A 103 -3.11 5.33 -10.08
C GLY A 103 -2.96 4.73 -8.69
N HIS A 104 -3.62 5.30 -7.66
CA HIS A 104 -3.56 4.80 -6.29
C HIS A 104 -4.10 3.37 -6.15
N ASN A 105 -5.02 2.93 -6.99
CA ASN A 105 -5.44 1.53 -7.10
C ASN A 105 -4.27 0.59 -7.42
N TRP A 106 -3.35 1.02 -8.29
CA TRP A 106 -2.13 0.27 -8.63
C TRP A 106 -1.11 0.33 -7.48
N ILE A 107 -0.98 1.49 -6.80
CA ILE A 107 -0.09 1.67 -5.65
C ILE A 107 -0.49 0.71 -4.53
N ALA A 108 -1.79 0.65 -4.19
CA ALA A 108 -2.31 -0.29 -3.21
C ALA A 108 -2.00 -1.74 -3.57
N ALA A 109 -2.29 -2.15 -4.82
CA ALA A 109 -2.09 -3.53 -5.27
C ALA A 109 -0.62 -3.93 -5.31
N SER A 110 0.28 -3.03 -5.73
CA SER A 110 1.72 -3.30 -5.78
C SER A 110 2.35 -3.39 -4.39
N ALA A 111 1.96 -2.52 -3.45
CA ALA A 111 2.37 -2.60 -2.05
C ALA A 111 1.84 -3.87 -1.37
N PHE A 112 0.58 -4.26 -1.67
CA PHE A 112 0.00 -5.54 -1.25
C PHE A 112 0.83 -6.72 -1.73
N GLY A 113 1.13 -6.76 -3.05
CA GLY A 113 1.92 -7.83 -3.65
C GLY A 113 3.32 -7.93 -3.05
N ALA A 114 3.98 -6.81 -2.79
CA ALA A 114 5.29 -6.78 -2.13
C ALA A 114 5.25 -7.40 -0.73
N ALA A 115 4.26 -7.02 0.09
CA ALA A 115 4.08 -7.56 1.44
C ALA A 115 3.73 -9.06 1.40
N ASP A 116 2.81 -9.46 0.51
CA ASP A 116 2.38 -10.86 0.36
C ASP A 116 3.50 -11.79 -0.09
N VAL A 117 4.27 -11.41 -1.09
CA VAL A 117 5.39 -12.22 -1.60
C VAL A 117 6.45 -12.39 -0.53
N LEU A 118 6.82 -11.34 0.19
CA LEU A 118 7.80 -11.43 1.27
C LEU A 118 7.28 -12.27 2.44
N ALA A 119 6.00 -12.20 2.76
CA ALA A 119 5.39 -13.06 3.77
C ALA A 119 5.50 -14.55 3.44
N GLN A 120 5.46 -14.91 2.14
CA GLN A 120 5.58 -16.28 1.66
C GLN A 120 7.01 -16.85 1.70
N VAL A 121 8.03 -16.00 1.88
CA VAL A 121 9.44 -16.39 2.02
C VAL A 121 10.02 -16.00 3.38
N LYS A 122 9.17 -15.73 4.37
CA LYS A 122 9.56 -15.22 5.69
C LYS A 122 10.50 -16.16 6.48
N GLU A 123 10.53 -17.45 6.16
CA GLU A 123 11.45 -18.41 6.79
C GLU A 123 12.94 -18.14 6.46
N HIS A 124 13.22 -17.29 5.46
CA HIS A 124 14.58 -16.97 5.04
C HIS A 124 15.17 -15.75 5.75
N PHE A 125 14.37 -15.02 6.54
CA PHE A 125 14.81 -13.81 7.26
C PHE A 125 14.06 -13.65 8.60
N ASN A 126 14.62 -12.80 9.47
CA ASN A 126 13.96 -12.37 10.70
C ASN A 126 13.39 -10.96 10.51
N GLY A 127 12.37 -10.63 11.29
CA GLY A 127 11.74 -9.32 11.26
C GLY A 127 10.26 -9.39 10.97
N THR A 128 9.66 -8.23 10.76
CA THR A 128 8.23 -8.06 10.53
C THR A 128 7.99 -7.36 9.19
N ILE A 129 7.12 -7.93 8.39
CA ILE A 129 6.56 -7.28 7.19
C ILE A 129 5.30 -6.56 7.61
N VAL A 130 5.21 -5.29 7.25
CA VAL A 130 4.07 -4.41 7.57
C VAL A 130 3.48 -3.89 6.27
N TYR A 131 2.16 -3.90 6.15
CA TYR A 131 1.41 -3.26 5.08
C TYR A 131 0.49 -2.22 5.70
N ILE A 132 0.69 -0.95 5.35
CA ILE A 132 -0.02 0.18 5.96
C ILE A 132 -0.86 0.87 4.90
N GLY A 133 -2.17 0.92 5.14
CA GLY A 133 -3.09 1.74 4.35
C GLY A 133 -3.03 3.19 4.82
N THR A 134 -2.68 4.08 3.88
CA THR A 134 -2.50 5.51 4.09
C THR A 134 -3.51 6.29 3.25
N PRO A 135 -4.74 6.51 3.78
CA PRO A 135 -5.83 7.16 3.06
C PRO A 135 -5.59 8.65 2.79
N ALA A 136 -6.43 9.25 1.94
CA ALA A 136 -6.57 10.67 1.72
C ALA A 136 -5.26 11.39 1.32
N GLU A 137 -4.49 10.80 0.41
CA GLU A 137 -3.25 11.42 -0.08
C GLU A 137 -3.55 12.68 -0.88
N GLU A 138 -4.55 12.63 -1.76
CA GLU A 138 -4.95 13.73 -2.66
C GLU A 138 -5.71 14.87 -1.95
N GLY A 139 -5.99 14.72 -0.68
CA GLY A 139 -6.80 15.67 0.08
C GLY A 139 -6.10 16.18 1.34
N THR A 140 -6.45 15.62 2.47
CA THR A 140 -5.97 16.08 3.79
C THR A 140 -4.57 15.62 4.15
N GLY A 141 -3.97 14.71 3.36
CA GLY A 141 -2.64 14.18 3.62
C GLY A 141 -2.61 13.21 4.80
N GLY A 142 -3.42 12.15 4.76
CA GLY A 142 -3.58 11.20 5.87
C GLY A 142 -2.27 10.61 6.41
N LYS A 143 -1.19 10.56 5.61
CA LYS A 143 0.15 10.18 6.12
C LYS A 143 0.67 11.13 7.19
N VAL A 144 0.36 12.44 7.08
CA VAL A 144 0.74 13.44 8.10
C VAL A 144 0.02 13.14 9.42
N ASP A 145 -1.25 12.81 9.36
CA ASP A 145 -2.04 12.44 10.54
C ASP A 145 -1.50 11.15 11.19
N LEU A 146 -1.15 10.14 10.38
CA LEU A 146 -0.54 8.91 10.87
C LEU A 146 0.84 9.14 11.49
N VAL A 147 1.66 10.05 10.94
CA VAL A 147 2.94 10.44 11.57
C VAL A 147 2.70 11.13 12.91
N ASN A 148 1.77 12.07 12.96
CA ASN A 148 1.42 12.78 14.19
C ASN A 148 0.85 11.84 15.27
N ALA A 149 0.18 10.76 14.86
CA ALA A 149 -0.33 9.72 15.75
C ALA A 149 0.76 8.69 16.17
N GLY A 150 2.02 8.85 15.74
CA GLY A 150 3.13 7.95 16.09
C GLY A 150 3.10 6.59 15.35
N CYS A 151 2.32 6.48 14.29
CA CYS A 151 2.09 5.21 13.60
C CYS A 151 3.32 4.61 12.90
N PHE A 152 4.39 5.37 12.77
CA PHE A 152 5.64 4.95 12.13
C PHE A 152 6.82 4.85 13.08
N GLU A 153 6.65 5.11 14.39
CA GLU A 153 7.76 5.14 15.35
C GLU A 153 8.49 3.80 15.50
N ASP A 154 7.82 2.70 15.25
CA ASP A 154 8.38 1.34 15.34
C ASP A 154 8.79 0.77 13.96
N ILE A 155 8.74 1.57 12.89
CA ILE A 155 9.10 1.16 11.53
C ILE A 155 10.56 1.52 11.25
N ASP A 156 11.36 0.52 10.86
CA ASP A 156 12.78 0.72 10.55
C ASP A 156 13.02 1.24 9.12
N ALA A 157 12.16 0.83 8.17
CA ALA A 157 12.15 1.38 6.81
C ALA A 157 10.75 1.27 6.19
N ALA A 158 10.39 2.26 5.38
CA ALA A 158 9.14 2.27 4.63
C ALA A 158 9.42 2.41 3.13
N PHE A 159 8.67 1.67 2.33
CA PHE A 159 8.72 1.69 0.87
C PHE A 159 7.36 2.07 0.32
N GLN A 160 7.39 2.96 -0.66
CA GLN A 160 6.22 3.33 -1.45
C GLN A 160 6.62 3.36 -2.92
N MET A 161 5.77 2.79 -3.76
CA MET A 161 5.88 2.92 -5.20
C MET A 161 4.87 3.94 -5.68
N HIS A 162 5.22 4.76 -6.64
CA HIS A 162 4.30 5.71 -7.26
C HIS A 162 4.48 5.70 -8.78
N LEU A 163 3.36 5.73 -9.50
CA LEU A 163 3.38 5.82 -10.97
C LEU A 163 3.92 7.17 -11.41
N THR A 164 4.69 7.17 -12.48
CA THR A 164 5.21 8.41 -13.10
C THR A 164 5.17 8.29 -14.61
N SER A 165 5.02 9.41 -15.30
CA SER A 165 5.04 9.48 -16.77
C SER A 165 6.46 9.45 -17.35
N GLY A 166 7.50 9.60 -16.54
CA GLY A 166 8.88 9.82 -16.96
C GLY A 166 9.81 8.59 -16.96
N GLY A 167 9.28 7.38 -16.71
CA GLY A 167 10.08 6.16 -16.55
C GLY A 167 10.41 5.82 -15.10
N THR A 168 11.02 4.65 -14.88
CA THR A 168 11.32 4.15 -13.54
C THR A 168 12.48 4.91 -12.91
N GLN A 169 12.26 5.47 -11.73
CA GLN A 169 13.29 6.14 -10.93
C GLN A 169 13.32 5.52 -9.52
N LEU A 170 14.53 5.39 -8.97
CA LEU A 170 14.74 5.04 -7.57
C LEU A 170 15.15 6.30 -6.81
N ASN A 171 14.43 6.59 -5.71
CA ASN A 171 14.75 7.71 -4.82
C ASN A 171 14.82 9.07 -5.53
N GLY A 172 13.78 9.42 -6.28
CA GLY A 172 13.65 10.76 -6.85
C GLY A 172 13.66 11.82 -5.74
N SER A 173 14.40 12.92 -5.95
CA SER A 173 14.26 14.10 -5.10
C SER A 173 13.11 14.97 -5.59
N SER A 174 12.27 15.44 -4.67
CA SER A 174 11.18 16.38 -4.97
C SER A 174 11.27 17.60 -4.08
N LEU A 175 10.74 18.73 -4.56
CA LEU A 175 10.50 19.91 -3.74
C LEU A 175 9.13 19.76 -3.06
N ALA A 176 8.96 20.42 -1.93
CA ALA A 176 7.66 20.53 -1.30
C ALA A 176 6.66 21.27 -2.22
N ILE A 177 5.42 20.81 -2.21
CA ILE A 177 4.30 21.45 -2.91
C ILE A 177 3.47 22.18 -1.86
N ASP A 178 3.13 23.44 -2.13
CA ASP A 178 2.16 24.22 -1.37
C ASP A 178 1.01 24.58 -2.30
N SER A 179 -0.21 24.24 -1.91
CA SER A 179 -1.41 24.53 -2.69
C SER A 179 -2.00 25.84 -2.20
N LEU A 180 -2.11 26.81 -3.09
CA LEU A 180 -2.80 28.08 -2.83
C LEU A 180 -4.22 27.99 -3.40
N GLU A 181 -5.24 28.20 -2.54
CA GLU A 181 -6.64 28.37 -2.94
C GLU A 181 -6.93 29.81 -3.37
#